data_1f5caacb54aefa14fea6164c640828da
#
_entry.id   1f5caacb54aefa14fea6164c640828da
#
_cell.length_a   1.000
_cell.length_b   1.000
_cell.length_c   1.000
_cell.angle_alpha   90.00
_cell.angle_beta   90.00
_cell.angle_gamma   90.00
#
_symmetry.space_group_name_H-M   'P 1'
#
loop_
_entity.id
_entity.type
_entity.pdbx_description
1 polymer ?
#
loop_
_entity_poly.entity_id
_entity_poly.type
_entity_poly.pdbx_seq_one_letter_code
_entity_poly.pdbx_strand_id
1 'polypeptide(L)'
;MKLTTPYEQFVQSIVKPGHDILVQLTPLQASILHMAVGVSGEAGELLDAVKKHAIYQKQLDFDNIREEAGDILFYLTGLLNELGLTLNECIEANVEKLSKRYPEKRYTNEAAIARADKLDVVEEPVALKDDDDLDGVKVERTCSIEDPECESCQ
;
A
#
# COMPACT_ATOMS: atom_id res chain seq x y z
N MET A 1 1.46 25.12 -21.49
CA MET A 1 1.05 24.02 -22.39
C MET A 1 -0.41 24.25 -22.76
N LYS A 2 -0.79 24.16 -24.04
CA LYS A 2 -2.18 24.40 -24.46
C LYS A 2 -2.93 23.06 -24.41
N LEU A 3 -3.95 22.95 -23.57
CA LEU A 3 -4.78 21.75 -23.46
C LEU A 3 -5.65 21.63 -24.71
N THR A 4 -5.70 20.45 -25.31
CA THR A 4 -6.29 20.22 -26.63
C THR A 4 -7.62 19.49 -26.58
N THR A 5 -7.93 18.78 -25.47
CA THR A 5 -9.16 18.00 -25.31
C THR A 5 -9.95 18.43 -24.08
N PRO A 6 -11.29 18.24 -24.08
CA PRO A 6 -12.11 18.47 -22.87
C PRO A 6 -11.67 17.62 -21.68
N TYR A 7 -11.18 16.40 -21.91
CA TYR A 7 -10.68 15.51 -20.86
C TYR A 7 -9.39 16.07 -20.21
N GLU A 8 -8.44 16.57 -20.99
CA GLU A 8 -7.23 17.22 -20.44
C GLU A 8 -7.57 18.43 -19.58
N GLN A 9 -8.56 19.22 -20.00
CA GLN A 9 -9.05 20.39 -19.24
C GLN A 9 -9.71 19.93 -17.93
N PHE A 10 -10.54 18.89 -17.97
CA PHE A 10 -11.17 18.31 -16.79
C PHE A 10 -10.11 17.81 -15.80
N VAL A 11 -9.16 16.97 -16.23
CA VAL A 11 -8.06 16.50 -15.37
C VAL A 11 -7.30 17.67 -14.76
N GLN A 12 -6.95 18.68 -15.55
CA GLN A 12 -6.23 19.85 -15.04
C GLN A 12 -7.02 20.63 -13.99
N SER A 13 -8.36 20.60 -14.04
CA SER A 13 -9.20 21.32 -13.07
C SER A 13 -9.30 20.64 -11.70
N ILE A 14 -9.04 19.33 -11.62
CA ILE A 14 -9.19 18.53 -10.40
C ILE A 14 -7.87 18.02 -9.82
N VAL A 15 -6.78 18.02 -10.59
CA VAL A 15 -5.47 17.55 -10.10
C VAL A 15 -4.92 18.51 -9.04
N LYS A 16 -4.50 17.98 -7.89
CA LYS A 16 -3.84 18.79 -6.87
C LYS A 16 -2.51 19.33 -7.41
N PRO A 17 -2.26 20.66 -7.35
CA PRO A 17 -1.01 21.25 -7.83
C PRO A 17 0.20 20.69 -7.07
N GLY A 18 1.28 20.38 -7.81
CA GLY A 18 2.51 19.86 -7.19
C GLY A 18 3.14 20.84 -6.18
N HIS A 19 2.97 22.15 -6.38
CA HIS A 19 3.40 23.16 -5.39
C HIS A 19 2.68 22.98 -4.06
N ASP A 20 1.37 22.76 -4.08
CA ASP A 20 0.55 22.61 -2.87
C ASP A 20 0.88 21.28 -2.13
N ILE A 21 1.29 20.25 -2.87
CA ILE A 21 1.83 19.02 -2.27
C ILE A 21 3.16 19.33 -1.59
N LEU A 22 4.07 19.98 -2.30
CA LEU A 22 5.45 20.19 -1.84
C LEU A 22 5.53 21.04 -0.56
N VAL A 23 4.70 22.11 -0.46
CA VAL A 23 4.69 22.99 0.72
C VAL A 23 4.06 22.38 1.95
N GLN A 24 3.28 21.30 1.79
CA GLN A 24 2.64 20.58 2.87
C GLN A 24 3.43 19.33 3.30
N LEU A 25 4.37 18.86 2.46
CA LEU A 25 5.09 17.62 2.68
C LEU A 25 6.16 17.78 3.76
N THR A 26 6.02 17.06 4.85
CA THR A 26 7.05 16.98 5.89
C THR A 26 8.21 16.04 5.48
N PRO A 27 9.40 16.15 6.09
CA PRO A 27 10.50 15.21 5.84
C PRO A 27 10.10 13.75 6.08
N LEU A 28 9.34 13.45 7.14
CA LEU A 28 8.84 12.10 7.42
C LEU A 28 7.90 11.61 6.32
N GLN A 29 6.94 12.42 5.90
CA GLN A 29 6.05 12.07 4.80
C GLN A 29 6.80 11.83 3.49
N ALA A 30 7.86 12.59 3.23
CA ALA A 30 8.71 12.38 2.07
C ALA A 30 9.47 11.03 2.15
N SER A 31 10.02 10.67 3.32
CA SER A 31 10.65 9.37 3.56
C SER A 31 9.66 8.22 3.36
N ILE A 32 8.50 8.30 4.00
CA ILE A 32 7.43 7.28 3.88
C ILE A 32 7.00 7.13 2.41
N LEU A 33 6.75 8.24 1.71
CA LEU A 33 6.37 8.23 0.29
C LEU A 33 7.45 7.58 -0.58
N HIS A 34 8.73 7.95 -0.38
CA HIS A 34 9.86 7.37 -1.11
C HIS A 34 9.89 5.85 -0.96
N MET A 35 9.80 5.34 0.28
CA MET A 35 9.81 3.90 0.54
C MET A 35 8.59 3.20 -0.08
N ALA A 36 7.39 3.79 0.03
CA ALA A 36 6.19 3.22 -0.56
C ALA A 36 6.25 3.17 -2.10
N VAL A 37 6.79 4.21 -2.73
CA VAL A 37 7.03 4.24 -4.19
C VAL A 37 8.03 3.16 -4.59
N GLY A 38 9.10 2.95 -3.82
CA GLY A 38 10.06 1.87 -4.04
C GLY A 38 9.39 0.50 -4.02
N VAL A 39 8.63 0.17 -2.97
CA VAL A 39 7.87 -1.10 -2.91
C VAL A 39 7.00 -1.30 -4.16
N SER A 40 6.34 -0.25 -4.64
CA SER A 40 5.48 -0.34 -5.83
C SER A 40 6.28 -0.55 -7.12
N GLY A 41 7.45 0.09 -7.23
CA GLY A 41 8.36 -0.06 -8.37
C GLY A 41 8.85 -1.51 -8.51
N GLU A 42 9.47 -2.01 -7.44
CA GLU A 42 10.05 -3.37 -7.44
C GLU A 42 8.98 -4.48 -7.58
N ALA A 43 7.78 -4.26 -7.03
CA ALA A 43 6.65 -5.15 -7.26
C ALA A 43 6.24 -5.17 -8.75
N GLY A 44 6.37 -4.06 -9.46
CA GLY A 44 6.17 -3.97 -10.92
C GLY A 44 7.23 -4.75 -11.70
N GLU A 45 8.50 -4.69 -11.29
CA GLU A 45 9.61 -5.43 -11.91
C GLU A 45 9.47 -6.94 -11.67
N LEU A 46 9.14 -7.34 -10.44
CA LEU A 46 8.78 -8.72 -10.11
C LEU A 46 7.62 -9.23 -10.97
N LEU A 47 6.57 -8.42 -11.14
CA LEU A 47 5.44 -8.77 -12.01
C LEU A 47 5.87 -8.93 -13.47
N ASP A 48 6.76 -8.08 -13.98
CA ASP A 48 7.27 -8.17 -15.36
C ASP A 48 8.10 -9.44 -15.57
N ALA A 49 8.92 -9.85 -14.60
CA ALA A 49 9.66 -11.10 -14.64
C ALA A 49 8.71 -12.31 -14.77
N VAL A 50 7.66 -12.37 -13.94
CA VAL A 50 6.63 -13.42 -13.98
C VAL A 50 5.81 -13.36 -15.28
N LYS A 51 5.44 -12.17 -15.75
CA LYS A 51 4.72 -11.95 -17.01
C LYS A 51 5.52 -12.47 -18.22
N LYS A 52 6.82 -12.19 -18.25
CA LYS A 52 7.72 -12.69 -19.32
C LYS A 52 7.68 -14.23 -19.40
N HIS A 53 7.62 -14.90 -18.26
CA HIS A 53 7.48 -16.36 -18.20
C HIS A 53 6.08 -16.82 -18.59
N ALA A 54 5.05 -16.32 -17.92
CA ALA A 54 3.68 -16.84 -18.03
C ALA A 54 3.02 -16.52 -19.38
N ILE A 55 3.27 -15.32 -19.93
CA ILE A 55 2.61 -14.85 -21.15
C ILE A 55 3.48 -15.07 -22.39
N TYR A 56 4.78 -14.77 -22.29
CA TYR A 56 5.67 -14.85 -23.45
C TYR A 56 6.48 -16.15 -23.50
N GLN A 57 6.21 -17.12 -22.63
CA GLN A 57 6.81 -18.46 -22.58
C GLN A 57 8.35 -18.43 -22.50
N LYS A 58 8.91 -17.37 -21.89
CA LYS A 58 10.36 -17.30 -21.63
C LYS A 58 10.71 -18.18 -20.43
N GLN A 59 11.97 -18.58 -20.34
CA GLN A 59 12.47 -19.21 -19.14
C GLN A 59 12.30 -18.29 -17.94
N LEU A 60 11.86 -18.81 -16.79
CA LEU A 60 11.72 -18.05 -15.55
C LEU A 60 13.10 -17.65 -15.03
N ASP A 61 13.31 -16.38 -14.83
CA ASP A 61 14.54 -15.82 -14.30
C ASP A 61 14.49 -15.76 -12.77
N PHE A 62 15.04 -16.82 -12.15
CA PHE A 62 15.05 -16.93 -10.68
C PHE A 62 15.96 -15.93 -10.00
N ASP A 63 17.01 -15.48 -10.68
CA ASP A 63 17.95 -14.52 -10.11
C ASP A 63 17.31 -13.14 -10.08
N ASN A 64 16.65 -12.72 -11.15
CA ASN A 64 15.86 -11.49 -11.17
C ASN A 64 14.70 -11.53 -10.13
N ILE A 65 13.95 -12.64 -10.04
CA ILE A 65 12.89 -12.76 -9.01
C ILE A 65 13.45 -12.61 -7.58
N ARG A 66 14.64 -13.15 -7.32
CA ARG A 66 15.30 -13.03 -6.01
C ARG A 66 15.74 -11.60 -5.73
N GLU A 67 16.27 -10.92 -6.73
CA GLU A 67 16.66 -9.52 -6.69
C GLU A 67 15.46 -8.63 -6.36
N GLU A 68 14.40 -8.66 -7.16
CA GLU A 68 13.21 -7.83 -6.96
C GLU A 68 12.50 -8.12 -5.62
N ALA A 69 12.46 -9.40 -5.20
CA ALA A 69 11.93 -9.73 -3.88
C ALA A 69 12.78 -9.16 -2.75
N GLY A 70 14.10 -9.10 -2.91
CA GLY A 70 15.03 -8.47 -1.98
C GLY A 70 14.80 -6.97 -1.89
N ASP A 71 14.62 -6.30 -3.03
CA ASP A 71 14.41 -4.86 -3.11
C ASP A 71 13.04 -4.44 -2.55
N ILE A 72 11.99 -5.23 -2.78
CA ILE A 72 10.70 -5.06 -2.09
C ILE A 72 10.88 -5.11 -0.56
N LEU A 73 11.65 -6.08 -0.05
CA LEU A 73 11.91 -6.21 1.40
C LEU A 73 12.74 -5.03 1.92
N PHE A 74 13.69 -4.53 1.16
CA PHE A 74 14.48 -3.34 1.51
C PHE A 74 13.58 -2.12 1.70
N TYR A 75 12.79 -1.77 0.69
CA TYR A 75 11.89 -0.62 0.77
C TYR A 75 10.79 -0.80 1.82
N LEU A 76 10.22 -2.01 1.95
CA LEU A 76 9.23 -2.31 2.98
C LEU A 76 9.81 -2.14 4.38
N THR A 77 11.02 -2.65 4.63
CA THR A 77 11.68 -2.51 5.92
C THR A 77 11.98 -1.04 6.23
N GLY A 78 12.45 -0.28 5.23
CA GLY A 78 12.66 1.15 5.39
C GLY A 78 11.37 1.90 5.76
N LEU A 79 10.25 1.60 5.10
CA LEU A 79 8.94 2.15 5.43
C LEU A 79 8.52 1.84 6.88
N LEU A 80 8.67 0.58 7.30
CA LEU A 80 8.31 0.17 8.66
C LEU A 80 9.18 0.86 9.71
N ASN A 81 10.48 1.03 9.46
CA ASN A 81 11.39 1.73 10.35
C ASN A 81 10.98 3.20 10.57
N GLU A 82 10.60 3.91 9.49
CA GLU A 82 10.10 5.30 9.58
C GLU A 82 8.82 5.41 10.42
N LEU A 83 8.02 4.35 10.47
CA LEU A 83 6.77 4.28 11.23
C LEU A 83 6.95 3.67 12.64
N GLY A 84 8.16 3.30 13.04
CA GLY A 84 8.44 2.64 14.31
C GLY A 84 7.82 1.24 14.42
N LEU A 85 7.57 0.58 13.29
CA LEU A 85 7.03 -0.77 13.20
C LEU A 85 8.13 -1.78 12.88
N THR A 86 7.93 -3.02 13.26
CA THR A 86 8.82 -4.12 12.88
C THR A 86 8.14 -5.06 11.89
N LEU A 87 8.93 -5.74 11.07
CA LEU A 87 8.43 -6.76 10.17
C LEU A 87 7.72 -7.90 10.95
N ASN A 88 8.22 -8.25 12.14
CA ASN A 88 7.60 -9.26 12.99
C ASN A 88 6.19 -8.88 13.43
N GLU A 89 5.98 -7.66 13.92
CA GLU A 89 4.65 -7.17 14.26
C GLU A 89 3.67 -7.25 13.07
N CYS A 90 4.14 -6.88 11.87
CA CYS A 90 3.34 -7.00 10.67
C CYS A 90 3.00 -8.46 10.31
N ILE A 91 3.97 -9.37 10.47
CA ILE A 91 3.76 -10.81 10.25
C ILE A 91 2.75 -11.36 11.25
N GLU A 92 2.90 -11.07 12.53
CA GLU A 92 2.01 -11.52 13.61
C GLU A 92 0.58 -11.03 13.38
N ALA A 93 0.40 -9.75 13.09
CA ALA A 93 -0.90 -9.16 12.76
C ALA A 93 -1.53 -9.81 11.52
N ASN A 94 -0.71 -10.12 10.49
CA ASN A 94 -1.21 -10.80 9.30
C ASN A 94 -1.61 -12.25 9.59
N VAL A 95 -0.83 -12.98 10.39
CA VAL A 95 -1.15 -14.35 10.82
C VAL A 95 -2.45 -14.37 11.63
N GLU A 96 -2.63 -13.45 12.57
CA GLU A 96 -3.87 -13.32 13.33
C GLU A 96 -5.08 -13.06 12.41
N LYS A 97 -4.98 -12.08 11.54
CA LYS A 97 -6.01 -11.75 10.54
C LYS A 97 -6.37 -12.97 9.68
N LEU A 98 -5.37 -13.65 9.12
CA LEU A 98 -5.60 -14.82 8.26
C LEU A 98 -6.14 -16.02 9.02
N SER A 99 -5.78 -16.19 10.30
CA SER A 99 -6.33 -17.25 11.16
C SER A 99 -7.81 -17.05 11.45
N LYS A 100 -8.26 -15.79 11.60
CA LYS A 100 -9.71 -15.46 11.70
C LYS A 100 -10.45 -15.76 10.39
N ARG A 101 -9.84 -15.41 9.25
CA ARG A 101 -10.44 -15.66 7.92
C ARG A 101 -10.47 -17.13 7.53
N TYR A 102 -9.43 -17.87 7.87
CA TYR A 102 -9.23 -19.27 7.52
C TYR A 102 -8.97 -20.13 8.77
N PRO A 103 -10.00 -20.36 9.62
CA PRO A 103 -9.80 -21.05 10.90
C PRO A 103 -9.27 -22.47 10.74
N GLU A 104 -9.59 -23.14 9.62
CA GLU A 104 -9.08 -24.48 9.29
C GLU A 104 -7.69 -24.43 8.62
N LYS A 105 -7.05 -23.26 8.54
CA LYS A 105 -5.73 -23.04 7.86
C LYS A 105 -5.75 -23.51 6.38
N ARG A 106 -6.93 -23.45 5.75
CA ARG A 106 -7.15 -23.86 4.36
C ARG A 106 -7.93 -22.78 3.63
N TYR A 107 -7.49 -22.44 2.41
CA TYR A 107 -8.21 -21.52 1.55
C TYR A 107 -9.53 -22.14 1.08
N THR A 108 -10.61 -21.37 1.16
CA THR A 108 -11.88 -21.63 0.46
C THR A 108 -12.43 -20.32 -0.09
N ASN A 109 -13.18 -20.38 -1.17
CA ASN A 109 -13.83 -19.20 -1.75
C ASN A 109 -14.83 -18.58 -0.78
N GLU A 110 -15.55 -19.44 -0.05
CA GLU A 110 -16.57 -19.04 0.94
C GLU A 110 -15.92 -18.21 2.06
N ALA A 111 -14.80 -18.67 2.63
CA ALA A 111 -14.08 -17.96 3.67
C ALA A 111 -13.45 -16.64 3.14
N ALA A 112 -12.97 -16.65 1.89
CA ALA A 112 -12.43 -15.47 1.25
C ALA A 112 -13.49 -14.38 1.04
N ILE A 113 -14.72 -14.77 0.67
CA ILE A 113 -15.85 -13.86 0.48
C ILE A 113 -16.43 -13.38 1.81
N ALA A 114 -16.57 -14.29 2.80
CA ALA A 114 -17.16 -14.00 4.11
C ALA A 114 -16.33 -12.98 4.93
N ARG A 115 -15.01 -12.91 4.72
CA ARG A 115 -14.11 -11.96 5.39
C ARG A 115 -14.34 -11.86 6.90
N ALA A 116 -14.40 -13.00 7.59
CA ALA A 116 -14.64 -13.07 9.02
C ALA A 116 -13.65 -12.22 9.86
N ASP A 117 -12.47 -11.93 9.31
CA ASP A 117 -11.49 -11.02 9.88
C ASP A 117 -11.93 -9.54 9.96
N LYS A 118 -13.03 -9.17 9.30
CA LYS A 118 -13.59 -7.81 9.32
C LYS A 118 -14.78 -7.65 10.24
N LEU A 119 -15.37 -8.74 10.74
CA LEU A 119 -16.59 -8.71 11.54
C LEU A 119 -16.37 -8.22 12.97
N ASP A 120 -15.14 -8.25 13.49
CA ASP A 120 -14.77 -7.90 14.88
C ASP A 120 -14.06 -6.55 15.00
N VAL A 121 -13.95 -5.75 13.95
CA VAL A 121 -13.23 -4.47 13.99
C VAL A 121 -14.16 -3.40 14.55
N VAL A 122 -14.25 -3.31 15.90
CA VAL A 122 -14.51 -2.04 16.56
C VAL A 122 -13.19 -1.27 16.48
N GLU A 123 -13.14 -0.24 15.67
CA GLU A 123 -11.93 0.57 15.42
C GLU A 123 -11.54 1.29 16.72
N GLU A 124 -10.49 0.81 17.42
CA GLU A 124 -9.75 1.66 18.32
C GLU A 124 -8.71 2.43 17.51
N PRO A 125 -8.65 3.75 17.61
CA PRO A 125 -7.64 4.54 16.91
C PRO A 125 -6.25 4.15 17.46
N VAL A 126 -5.37 3.69 16.55
CA VAL A 126 -3.97 3.47 16.90
C VAL A 126 -3.35 4.83 17.24
N ALA A 127 -3.06 5.05 18.50
CA ALA A 127 -2.26 6.18 18.93
C ALA A 127 -0.84 6.01 18.38
N LEU A 128 -0.48 6.83 17.40
CA LEU A 128 0.92 7.01 17.01
C LEU A 128 1.66 7.54 18.24
N LYS A 129 2.81 6.94 18.58
CA LYS A 129 3.64 7.44 19.68
C LYS A 129 3.99 8.90 19.39
N ASP A 130 3.73 9.75 20.36
CA ASP A 130 4.03 11.16 20.33
C ASP A 130 5.56 11.35 20.25
N ASP A 131 6.07 11.53 19.03
CA ASP A 131 7.29 12.27 18.80
C ASP A 131 6.86 13.68 18.40
N ASP A 132 7.40 14.69 19.05
CA ASP A 132 7.00 16.10 19.05
C ASP A 132 6.96 16.79 17.65
N ASP A 133 7.08 16.06 16.55
CA ASP A 133 7.09 16.57 15.16
C ASP A 133 5.85 16.16 14.31
N LEU A 134 4.84 15.48 14.90
CA LEU A 134 3.67 15.01 14.16
C LEU A 134 2.38 15.76 14.52
N ASP A 135 2.43 17.08 14.58
CA ASP A 135 1.24 17.91 14.77
C ASP A 135 0.26 17.71 13.60
N GLY A 136 -0.76 16.90 13.83
CA GLY A 136 -2.02 16.96 13.09
C GLY A 136 -2.34 15.87 12.07
N VAL A 137 -1.62 14.73 12.00
CA VAL A 137 -2.00 13.64 11.09
C VAL A 137 -3.03 12.72 11.76
N LYS A 138 -4.32 13.01 11.57
CA LYS A 138 -5.39 12.02 11.79
C LYS A 138 -5.39 11.06 10.60
N VAL A 139 -4.90 9.84 10.79
CA VAL A 139 -5.09 8.76 9.82
C VAL A 139 -6.47 8.16 10.05
N GLU A 140 -7.48 8.65 9.34
CA GLU A 140 -8.77 7.96 9.28
C GLU A 140 -8.62 6.72 8.39
N ARG A 141 -8.79 5.55 9.00
CA ARG A 141 -8.84 4.28 8.27
C ARG A 141 -10.26 4.03 7.86
N THR A 142 -10.55 4.11 6.57
CA THR A 142 -11.57 3.27 5.93
C THR A 142 -11.51 3.46 4.42
N CYS A 143 -11.05 2.45 3.71
CA CYS A 143 -11.48 2.25 2.34
C CYS A 143 -12.44 1.05 2.36
N SER A 144 -13.73 1.31 2.35
CA SER A 144 -14.76 0.31 2.09
C SER A 144 -15.12 0.37 0.61
N ILE A 145 -15.00 -0.75 -0.08
CA ILE A 145 -15.38 -0.86 -1.51
C ILE A 145 -16.89 -0.59 -1.72
N GLU A 146 -17.68 -0.55 -0.64
CA GLU A 146 -19.12 -0.34 -0.67
C GLU A 146 -19.53 1.10 -0.34
N ASP A 147 -18.61 1.99 -0.03
CA ASP A 147 -18.92 3.38 0.27
C ASP A 147 -18.75 4.25 -1.00
N PRO A 148 -19.87 4.69 -1.63
CA PRO A 148 -19.81 5.52 -2.83
C PRO A 148 -19.30 6.94 -2.59
N GLU A 149 -19.07 7.35 -1.33
CA GLU A 149 -18.56 8.67 -0.94
C GLU A 149 -17.11 8.64 -0.44
N CYS A 150 -16.39 7.51 -0.59
CA CYS A 150 -14.99 7.41 -0.17
C CYS A 150 -14.07 8.27 -1.04
N GLU A 151 -13.64 9.41 -0.52
CA GLU A 151 -12.71 10.34 -1.20
C GLU A 151 -11.31 9.77 -1.45
N SER A 152 -10.96 8.62 -0.84
CA SER A 152 -9.66 7.98 -0.99
C SER A 152 -9.52 7.10 -2.25
N CYS A 153 -10.61 6.91 -3.01
CA CYS A 153 -10.63 6.10 -4.24
C CYS A 153 -10.82 6.93 -5.52
N GLN A 154 -10.72 8.27 -5.44
CA GLN A 154 -10.78 9.15 -6.60
C GLN A 154 -9.40 9.54 -7.11
#